data_6bb89d2d80411f43091384b87c16afbb
#
_entry.id   6bb89d2d80411f43091384b87c16afbb
#
_cell.length_a   1.000
_cell.length_b   1.000
_cell.length_c   1.000
_cell.angle_alpha   90.00
_cell.angle_beta   90.00
_cell.angle_gamma   90.00
#
_symmetry.space_group_name_H-M   'P 1'
#
loop_
_entity.id
_entity.type
_entity.pdbx_description
1 polymer ?
#
loop_
_entity_poly.entity_id
_entity_poly.type
_entity_poly.pdbx_seq_one_letter_code
_entity_poly.pdbx_strand_id
1 'polypeptide(L)' 'MRTAMPTSHEALKVPEVMAALRLSRSKVYDLIRSKQLDSFTAGRARRVPVDAVRQYMRNQMEEAA' A
#
# COMPACT_ATOMS: atom_id res chain seq x y z
N MET A 1 -0.63 -26.54 -0.41
CA MET A 1 -0.75 -25.86 -0.57
C MET A 1 -1.31 -24.92 -0.29
N ARG A 2 -1.07 -24.40 -0.31
CA ARG A 2 -1.57 -23.61 0.06
C ARG A 2 -2.42 -23.11 -0.64
N THR A 3 -3.22 -23.17 -0.39
CA THR A 3 -4.16 -22.74 -0.98
C THR A 3 -3.99 -21.47 -1.53
N ALA A 4 -4.66 -21.06 -2.39
CA ALA A 4 -4.56 -19.81 -3.01
C ALA A 4 -4.58 -18.74 -1.99
N MET A 5 -3.61 -17.89 -2.04
CA MET A 5 -3.56 -16.76 -1.16
C MET A 5 -4.56 -15.73 -1.61
N PRO A 6 -5.27 -15.13 -0.72
CA PRO A 6 -6.09 -14.00 -1.08
C PRO A 6 -5.19 -12.89 -1.60
N THR A 7 -5.71 -12.05 -2.47
CA THR A 7 -4.92 -10.94 -2.98
C THR A 7 -4.47 -10.01 -1.88
N SER A 8 -5.15 -10.01 -0.75
CA SER A 8 -4.76 -9.18 0.38
C SER A 8 -3.38 -9.55 0.91
N HIS A 9 -2.85 -10.69 0.53
CA HIS A 9 -1.52 -11.10 0.95
C HIS A 9 -0.44 -10.71 -0.05
N GLU A 10 -0.81 -10.05 -1.12
CA GLU A 10 0.17 -9.60 -2.09
C GLU A 10 0.92 -8.39 -1.57
N ALA A 11 2.16 -8.27 -1.99
CA ALA A 11 2.99 -7.13 -1.66
C ALA A 11 3.28 -6.37 -2.94
N LEU A 12 2.90 -5.11 -2.97
CA LEU A 12 3.02 -4.28 -4.16
C LEU A 12 4.31 -3.48 -4.14
N LYS A 13 4.85 -3.24 -5.32
CA LYS A 13 5.98 -2.34 -5.47
C LYS A 13 5.46 -0.91 -5.44
N VAL A 14 6.34 0.04 -5.11
CA VAL A 14 5.95 1.44 -5.06
C VAL A 14 5.31 1.92 -6.37
N PRO A 15 5.87 1.60 -7.56
CA PRO A 15 5.21 2.04 -8.78
C PRO A 15 3.79 1.50 -8.92
N GLU A 16 3.53 0.30 -8.40
CA GLU A 16 2.19 -0.28 -8.47
C GLU A 16 1.24 0.46 -7.54
N VAL A 17 1.73 0.88 -6.38
CA VAL A 17 0.93 1.68 -5.45
C VAL A 17 0.62 3.04 -6.07
N MET A 18 1.61 3.64 -6.72
CA MET A 18 1.40 4.91 -7.40
C MET A 18 0.27 4.80 -8.42
N ALA A 19 0.28 3.72 -9.19
CA ALA A 19 -0.76 3.50 -10.20
C ALA A 19 -2.10 3.23 -9.54
N ALA A 20 -2.12 2.41 -8.50
CA ALA A 20 -3.36 2.03 -7.84
C ALA A 20 -4.04 3.22 -7.18
N LEU A 21 -3.26 4.09 -6.54
CA LEU A 21 -3.81 5.24 -5.84
C LEU A 21 -3.78 6.51 -6.69
N ARG A 22 -3.14 6.45 -7.85
CA ARG A 22 -3.02 7.58 -8.75
C ARG A 22 -2.29 8.73 -8.06
N LEU A 23 -1.23 8.41 -7.36
CA LEU A 23 -0.44 9.39 -6.63
C LEU A 23 0.99 9.41 -7.15
N SER A 24 1.68 10.51 -6.90
CA SER A 24 3.09 10.62 -7.27
C SER A 24 3.93 9.81 -6.32
N ARG A 25 5.16 9.54 -6.73
CA ARG A 25 6.10 8.82 -5.89
C ARG A 25 6.35 9.56 -4.57
N SER A 26 6.51 10.89 -4.63
CA SER A 26 6.72 11.69 -3.43
C SER A 26 5.58 11.53 -2.45
N LYS A 27 4.35 11.55 -2.98
CA LYS A 27 3.18 11.43 -2.11
C LYS A 27 3.12 10.07 -1.46
N VAL A 28 3.43 9.01 -2.23
CA VAL A 28 3.41 7.66 -1.67
C VAL A 28 4.44 7.55 -0.54
N TYR A 29 5.64 8.07 -0.74
CA TYR A 29 6.66 8.01 0.31
C TYR A 29 6.28 8.87 1.52
N ASP A 30 5.60 10.00 1.30
CA ASP A 30 5.10 10.80 2.41
C ASP A 30 4.11 10.01 3.25
N LEU A 31 3.22 9.26 2.60
CA LEU A 31 2.26 8.43 3.32
C LEU A 31 2.95 7.34 4.10
N ILE A 32 4.01 6.77 3.55
CA ILE A 32 4.77 5.74 4.24
C ILE A 32 5.47 6.33 5.45
N ARG A 33 6.11 7.48 5.30
CA ARG A 33 6.83 8.10 6.40
C ARG A 33 5.91 8.54 7.52
N SER A 34 4.71 9.00 7.18
CA SER A 34 3.75 9.47 8.17
C SER A 34 2.93 8.34 8.78
N LYS A 35 3.20 7.10 8.37
CA LYS A 35 2.52 5.92 8.87
C LYS A 35 1.06 5.82 8.46
N GLN A 36 0.66 6.57 7.45
CA GLN A 36 -0.68 6.44 6.91
C GLN A 36 -0.78 5.26 5.96
N LEU A 37 0.35 4.81 5.45
CA LEU A 37 0.41 3.66 4.54
C LEU A 37 1.51 2.74 5.05
N ASP A 38 1.13 1.58 5.55
CA ASP A 38 2.09 0.61 6.08
C ASP A 38 2.91 0.02 4.94
N SER A 39 4.17 -0.24 5.24
CA SER A 39 5.06 -0.85 4.27
C SER A 39 6.13 -1.64 5.01
N PHE A 40 6.87 -2.43 4.26
CA PHE A 40 8.00 -3.17 4.81
C PHE A 40 9.07 -3.27 3.74
N THR A 41 10.27 -3.66 4.14
CA THR A 41 11.34 -3.88 3.17
C THR A 41 11.63 -5.37 3.08
N ALA A 42 11.81 -5.83 1.86
CA ALA A 42 12.24 -7.20 1.59
C ALA A 42 13.60 -7.06 0.93
N GLY A 43 14.66 -7.28 1.73
CA GLY A 43 15.99 -6.97 1.27
C GLY A 43 16.11 -5.47 1.09
N ARG A 44 16.38 -5.03 -0.13
CA ARG A 44 16.50 -3.61 -0.42
C ARG A 44 15.24 -3.03 -1.02
N ALA A 45 14.25 -3.88 -1.22
CA ALA A 45 13.04 -3.44 -1.93
C ALA A 45 11.94 -3.07 -0.95
N ARG A 46 11.33 -1.92 -1.16
CA ARG A 46 10.17 -1.51 -0.39
C ARG A 46 8.93 -2.17 -0.95
N ARG A 47 8.12 -2.72 -0.07
CA ARG A 47 6.87 -3.38 -0.48
C ARG A 47 5.73 -2.86 0.35
N VAL A 48 4.56 -2.77 -0.25
CA VAL A 48 3.35 -2.29 0.42
C VAL A 48 2.30 -3.40 0.31
N PRO A 49 1.83 -3.94 1.44
CA PRO A 49 0.79 -4.96 1.38
C PRO A 49 -0.48 -4.40 0.74
N VAL A 50 -1.17 -5.23 -0.03
CA VAL A 50 -2.42 -4.82 -0.64
C VAL A 50 -3.41 -4.36 0.42
N ASP A 51 -3.43 -5.04 1.57
CA ASP A 51 -4.31 -4.65 2.66
C ASP A 51 -4.03 -3.23 3.14
N ALA A 52 -2.77 -2.82 3.14
CA ALA A 52 -2.43 -1.46 3.55
C ALA A 52 -3.01 -0.43 2.60
N VAL A 53 -2.99 -0.74 1.30
CA VAL A 53 -3.57 0.15 0.30
C VAL A 53 -5.07 0.24 0.49
N ARG A 54 -5.72 -0.89 0.73
CA ARG A 54 -7.16 -0.91 0.96
C ARG A 54 -7.53 -0.15 2.22
N GLN A 55 -6.75 -0.32 3.27
CA GLN A 55 -7.01 0.37 4.52
C GLN A 55 -6.85 1.89 4.36
N TYR A 56 -5.83 2.29 3.62
CA TYR A 56 -5.63 3.70 3.34
C TYR A 56 -6.84 4.28 2.62
N MET A 57 -7.32 3.59 1.58
CA MET A 57 -8.46 4.06 0.82
C MET A 57 -9.71 4.13 1.70
N ARG A 58 -9.91 3.13 2.54
CA ARG A 58 -11.05 3.11 3.43
C ARG A 58 -11.00 4.29 4.40
N ASN A 59 -9.81 4.56 4.95
CA ASN A 59 -9.66 5.67 5.87
C ASN A 59 -9.96 7.00 5.20
N GLN A 60 -9.53 7.16 3.95
CA GLN A 60 -9.80 8.39 3.21
C GLN A 60 -11.29 8.57 2.98
N MET A 61 -11.99 7.49 2.67
CA MET A 61 -13.41 7.57 2.45
C MET A 61 -14.16 7.93 3.74
N GLU A 62 -13.72 7.38 4.86
CA GLU A 62 -14.34 7.69 6.13
C GLU A 62 -14.10 9.15 6.54
N GLU A 63 -12.90 9.65 6.27
CA GLU A 63 -12.61 11.05 6.60
C GLU A 63 -13.39 12.00 5.72
N ALA A 64 -13.69 11.59 4.51
CA ALA A 64 -14.44 12.45 3.58
C ALA A 64 -15.93 12.43 3.85
N ALA A 65 -16.39 11.45 4.58
CA ALA A 65 -17.83 11.28 4.81
C ALA A 65 -18.40 12.34 5.75
#